data_bc6b57dd1e4da4256647ebcda7c9772d
#
_entry.id   bc6b57dd1e4da4256647ebcda7c9772d
#
_cell.length_a   1.000
_cell.length_b   1.000
_cell.length_c   1.000
_cell.angle_alpha   90.00
_cell.angle_beta   90.00
_cell.angle_gamma   90.00
#
_symmetry.space_group_name_H-M   'P 1'
#
loop_
_entity.id
_entity.type
_entity.pdbx_description
1 polymer ?
#
loop_
_entity_poly.entity_id
_entity_poly.type
_entity_poly.pdbx_seq_one_letter_code
_entity_poly.pdbx_strand_id
1 'polypeptide(L)'
;MHDRISAEHFQLAPTGNGRRESFRHMPVPRMRNTYMLAGPHDPKDIIASVKNGIYAETFTNGQVAIGAGDFTFYIKNGNLIENGRIGAPIKDVNIIGNGPRVLENVTMVGNDFTMDEGAWTCGKRGQQVPVGLGMPTVAVSSITVGGMRR
;
A
#
# COMPACT_ATOMS: atom_id res chain seq x y z
N MET A 1 8.66 -11.84 1.26
CA MET A 1 8.30 -12.99 0.38
C MET A 1 9.60 -13.62 -0.09
N HIS A 2 9.85 -14.86 0.25
CA HIS A 2 11.10 -15.54 -0.05
C HIS A 2 10.84 -17.01 -0.44
N ASP A 3 11.76 -17.60 -1.15
CA ASP A 3 11.83 -19.02 -1.46
C ASP A 3 12.76 -19.74 -0.47
N ARG A 4 12.97 -21.02 -0.68
CA ARG A 4 13.84 -21.83 0.19
C ARG A 4 15.29 -21.32 0.18
N ILE A 5 15.82 -20.94 -0.99
CA ILE A 5 17.21 -20.48 -1.14
C ILE A 5 17.41 -19.18 -0.35
N SER A 6 16.52 -18.20 -0.55
CA SER A 6 16.60 -16.94 0.20
C SER A 6 16.29 -17.12 1.69
N ALA A 7 15.40 -18.04 2.07
CA ALA A 7 15.16 -18.35 3.47
C ALA A 7 16.43 -18.93 4.16
N GLU A 8 17.12 -19.85 3.53
CA GLU A 8 18.37 -20.41 4.02
C GLU A 8 19.46 -19.33 4.10
N HIS A 9 19.62 -18.49 3.05
CA HIS A 9 20.60 -17.40 3.02
C HIS A 9 20.40 -16.37 4.14
N PHE A 10 19.16 -15.97 4.42
CA PHE A 10 18.81 -14.99 5.44
C PHE A 10 18.48 -15.61 6.81
N GLN A 11 18.63 -16.89 6.98
CA GLN A 11 18.30 -17.65 8.21
C GLN A 11 16.85 -17.42 8.67
N LEU A 12 15.91 -17.42 7.73
CA LEU A 12 14.49 -17.21 7.97
C LEU A 12 13.74 -18.53 7.89
N ALA A 13 12.66 -18.64 8.66
CA ALA A 13 11.76 -19.78 8.55
C ALA A 13 11.03 -19.77 7.20
N PRO A 14 10.85 -20.94 6.54
CA PRO A 14 10.04 -21.03 5.33
C PRO A 14 8.59 -20.60 5.60
N THR A 15 8.01 -19.79 4.71
CA THR A 15 6.65 -19.23 4.89
C THR A 15 5.62 -19.76 3.90
N GLY A 16 5.97 -20.76 3.09
CA GLY A 16 5.02 -21.39 2.16
C GLY A 16 4.48 -20.45 1.07
N ASN A 17 5.32 -19.54 0.56
CA ASN A 17 4.93 -18.55 -0.45
C ASN A 17 4.81 -19.14 -1.87
N GLY A 18 5.13 -20.39 -2.10
CA GLY A 18 5.01 -21.05 -3.40
C GLY A 18 3.54 -21.19 -3.79
N ARG A 19 3.10 -20.46 -4.81
CA ARG A 19 1.73 -20.50 -5.34
C ARG A 19 1.77 -20.53 -6.87
N ARG A 20 0.73 -21.07 -7.48
CA ARG A 20 0.54 -21.13 -8.93
C ARG A 20 -0.90 -20.79 -9.29
N GLU A 21 -1.09 -20.27 -10.49
CA GLU A 21 -2.42 -19.94 -11.01
C GLU A 21 -3.27 -21.21 -11.24
N SER A 22 -2.64 -22.24 -11.83
CA SER A 22 -3.30 -23.50 -12.11
C SER A 22 -2.30 -24.65 -12.11
N PHE A 23 -2.79 -25.87 -12.28
CA PHE A 23 -1.96 -27.08 -12.40
C PHE A 23 -0.97 -27.03 -13.60
N ARG A 24 -1.23 -26.17 -14.58
CA ARG A 24 -0.37 -25.99 -15.78
C ARG A 24 0.85 -25.11 -15.53
N HIS A 25 0.98 -24.51 -14.35
CA HIS A 25 2.02 -23.53 -14.03
C HIS A 25 2.95 -24.06 -12.93
N MET A 26 4.23 -23.70 -13.04
CA MET A 26 5.18 -23.97 -11.97
C MET A 26 4.93 -23.06 -10.77
N PRO A 27 4.92 -23.59 -9.55
CA PRO A 27 4.86 -22.76 -8.34
C PRO A 27 6.07 -21.82 -8.27
N VAL A 28 5.81 -20.57 -7.94
CA VAL A 28 6.84 -19.56 -7.68
C VAL A 28 6.47 -18.77 -6.41
N PRO A 29 7.44 -18.15 -5.73
CA PRO A 29 7.14 -17.29 -4.57
C PRO A 29 6.22 -16.14 -4.96
N ARG A 30 5.04 -16.05 -4.35
CA ARG A 30 3.97 -15.10 -4.65
C ARG A 30 3.46 -14.43 -3.39
N MET A 31 2.93 -13.23 -3.55
CA MET A 31 2.19 -12.54 -2.48
C MET A 31 1.02 -13.41 -2.00
N ARG A 32 0.68 -13.24 -0.75
CA ARG A 32 -0.53 -13.74 -0.07
C ARG A 32 -1.29 -12.53 0.47
N ASN A 33 -1.75 -12.59 1.71
CA ASN A 33 -2.26 -11.42 2.40
C ASN A 33 -1.09 -10.57 2.89
N THR A 34 -1.05 -9.32 2.47
CA THR A 34 -0.03 -8.35 2.89
C THR A 34 -0.74 -7.20 3.58
N TYR A 35 -0.44 -6.96 4.84
CA TYR A 35 -1.17 -5.95 5.62
C TYR A 35 -0.27 -5.30 6.67
N MET A 36 -0.63 -4.09 7.05
CA MET A 36 -0.07 -3.38 8.19
C MET A 36 -0.96 -3.62 9.40
N LEU A 37 -0.37 -3.98 10.54
CA LEU A 37 -1.13 -4.14 11.79
C LEU A 37 -1.67 -2.81 12.29
N ALA A 38 -2.79 -2.87 13.03
CA ALA A 38 -3.33 -1.70 13.70
C ALA A 38 -2.32 -1.08 14.66
N GLY A 39 -2.29 0.25 14.69
CA GLY A 39 -1.54 1.06 15.63
C GLY A 39 -2.40 1.58 16.79
N PRO A 40 -1.87 2.48 17.60
CA PRO A 40 -2.55 2.96 18.81
C PRO A 40 -3.44 4.20 18.59
N HIS A 41 -3.40 4.83 17.39
CA HIS A 41 -4.03 6.15 17.19
C HIS A 41 -5.49 6.05 16.72
N ASP A 42 -6.33 6.96 17.18
CA ASP A 42 -7.65 7.16 16.56
C ASP A 42 -7.45 7.84 15.18
N PRO A 43 -8.12 7.38 14.10
CA PRO A 43 -8.06 8.02 12.79
C PRO A 43 -8.41 9.51 12.80
N LYS A 44 -9.30 9.93 13.69
CA LYS A 44 -9.66 11.34 13.85
C LYS A 44 -8.49 12.18 14.37
N ASP A 45 -7.71 11.62 15.30
CA ASP A 45 -6.51 12.28 15.83
C ASP A 45 -5.42 12.38 14.76
N ILE A 46 -5.29 11.34 13.92
CA ILE A 46 -4.40 11.37 12.76
C ILE A 46 -4.77 12.54 11.83
N ILE A 47 -6.04 12.65 11.45
CA ILE A 47 -6.51 13.74 10.59
C ILE A 47 -6.29 15.09 11.26
N ALA A 48 -6.63 15.23 12.55
CA ALA A 48 -6.47 16.46 13.30
C ALA A 48 -5.02 16.92 13.42
N SER A 49 -4.06 16.00 13.37
CA SER A 49 -2.62 16.30 13.41
C SER A 49 -2.07 16.94 12.13
N VAL A 50 -2.78 16.82 11.02
CA VAL A 50 -2.33 17.29 9.69
C VAL A 50 -2.76 18.72 9.47
N LYS A 51 -1.81 19.65 9.42
CA LYS A 51 -2.11 21.07 9.16
C LYS A 51 -2.58 21.30 7.71
N ASN A 52 -1.83 20.77 6.75
CA ASN A 52 -2.17 20.80 5.32
C ASN A 52 -1.74 19.49 4.70
N GLY A 53 -2.63 18.82 3.98
CA GLY A 53 -2.34 17.54 3.41
C GLY A 53 -3.43 17.01 2.50
N ILE A 54 -3.34 15.75 2.17
CA ILE A 54 -4.34 15.02 1.38
C ILE A 54 -4.79 13.80 2.19
N TYR A 55 -6.09 13.64 2.31
CA TYR A 55 -6.72 12.40 2.75
C TYR A 55 -7.06 11.56 1.53
N ALA A 56 -6.34 10.46 1.34
CA ALA A 56 -6.57 9.51 0.27
C ALA A 56 -7.37 8.32 0.82
N GLU A 57 -8.60 8.17 0.38
CA GLU A 57 -9.47 7.07 0.82
C GLU A 57 -9.27 5.81 -0.01
N THR A 58 -9.29 5.97 -1.33
CA THR A 58 -9.19 4.85 -2.26
C THR A 58 -8.30 5.17 -3.44
N PHE A 59 -7.70 4.13 -3.98
CA PHE A 59 -6.84 4.21 -5.14
C PHE A 59 -7.43 3.44 -6.31
N THR A 60 -7.07 3.85 -7.50
CA THR A 60 -7.36 3.10 -8.72
C THR A 60 -6.14 3.16 -9.62
N ASN A 61 -5.87 2.06 -10.31
CA ASN A 61 -4.73 1.93 -11.19
C ASN A 61 -3.40 2.34 -10.54
N GLY A 62 -2.36 1.69 -10.90
CA GLY A 62 -1.04 2.03 -10.42
C GLY A 62 0.01 1.09 -10.99
N GLN A 63 1.24 1.49 -10.83
CA GLN A 63 2.40 0.73 -11.25
C GLN A 63 3.42 0.69 -10.14
N VAL A 64 4.07 -0.45 -9.99
CA VAL A 64 5.19 -0.65 -9.08
C VAL A 64 6.37 -1.20 -9.85
N ALA A 65 7.49 -0.52 -9.79
CA ALA A 65 8.77 -1.02 -10.30
C ALA A 65 9.31 -2.07 -9.31
N ILE A 66 9.05 -3.34 -9.60
CA ILE A 66 9.49 -4.46 -8.75
C ILE A 66 11.02 -4.49 -8.74
N GLY A 67 11.61 -4.43 -7.54
CA GLY A 67 13.05 -4.38 -7.34
C GLY A 67 13.54 -2.99 -6.92
N ALA A 68 13.21 -1.93 -7.64
CA ALA A 68 13.50 -0.56 -7.23
C ALA A 68 12.57 -0.08 -6.11
N GLY A 69 11.32 -0.56 -6.10
CA GLY A 69 10.32 -0.19 -5.12
C GLY A 69 9.58 1.11 -5.43
N ASP A 70 9.86 1.73 -6.58
CA ASP A 70 9.17 2.93 -7.00
C ASP A 70 7.73 2.62 -7.39
N PHE A 71 6.82 3.53 -7.06
CA PHE A 71 5.41 3.36 -7.39
C PHE A 71 4.74 4.67 -7.80
N THR A 72 3.65 4.51 -8.53
CA THR A 72 2.68 5.56 -8.82
C THR A 72 1.28 4.99 -8.68
N PHE A 73 0.41 5.64 -7.90
CA PHE A 73 -0.99 5.29 -7.75
C PHE A 73 -1.88 6.50 -7.92
N TYR A 74 -3.01 6.33 -8.62
CA TYR A 74 -4.03 7.36 -8.75
C TYR A 74 -4.99 7.31 -7.57
N ILE A 75 -5.25 8.46 -6.97
CA ILE A 75 -6.27 8.62 -5.93
C ILE A 75 -7.63 8.67 -6.61
N LYS A 76 -8.47 7.69 -6.31
CA LYS A 76 -9.84 7.62 -6.81
C LYS A 76 -10.77 8.52 -6.00
N ASN A 77 -10.71 8.39 -4.70
CA ASN A 77 -11.46 9.22 -3.75
C ASN A 77 -10.49 9.81 -2.74
N GLY A 78 -10.60 11.10 -2.51
CA GLY A 78 -9.78 11.80 -1.53
C GLY A 78 -10.18 13.25 -1.39
N ASN A 79 -9.69 13.87 -0.34
CA ASN A 79 -9.99 15.23 0.05
C ASN A 79 -8.73 15.99 0.46
N LEU A 80 -8.77 17.30 0.40
CA LEU A 80 -7.77 18.13 1.08
C LEU A 80 -7.96 18.03 2.60
N ILE A 81 -6.87 18.13 3.34
CA ILE A 81 -6.91 18.39 4.77
C ILE A 81 -6.37 19.80 4.99
N GLU A 82 -7.15 20.63 5.67
CA GLU A 82 -6.80 21.98 6.04
C GLU A 82 -7.05 22.19 7.53
N ASN A 83 -5.99 22.57 8.27
CA ASN A 83 -6.04 22.77 9.71
C ASN A 83 -6.71 21.62 10.49
N GLY A 84 -6.34 20.37 10.16
CA GLY A 84 -6.85 19.17 10.83
C GLY A 84 -8.28 18.80 10.46
N ARG A 85 -8.82 19.32 9.36
CA ARG A 85 -10.19 19.04 8.92
C ARG A 85 -10.22 18.60 7.48
N ILE A 86 -11.05 17.62 7.17
CA ILE A 86 -11.33 17.17 5.81
C ILE A 86 -12.13 18.29 5.11
N GLY A 87 -11.58 18.75 3.99
CA GLY A 87 -12.11 19.83 3.19
C GLY A 87 -12.60 19.37 1.80
N ALA A 88 -12.30 20.17 0.78
CA ALA A 88 -12.75 19.94 -0.58
C ALA A 88 -12.25 18.61 -1.17
N PRO A 89 -13.06 17.91 -1.99
CA PRO A 89 -12.63 16.72 -2.70
C PRO A 89 -11.54 17.07 -3.73
N ILE A 90 -10.63 16.13 -3.94
CA ILE A 90 -9.57 16.24 -4.96
C ILE A 90 -9.89 15.38 -6.16
N LYS A 91 -9.36 15.77 -7.31
CA LYS A 91 -9.52 15.07 -8.58
C LYS A 91 -8.23 15.09 -9.39
N ASP A 92 -8.02 14.04 -10.18
CA ASP A 92 -6.88 13.93 -11.11
C ASP A 92 -5.52 14.03 -10.38
N VAL A 93 -5.42 13.42 -9.21
CA VAL A 93 -4.23 13.43 -8.35
C VAL A 93 -3.65 12.03 -8.27
N ASN A 94 -2.33 11.94 -8.35
CA ASN A 94 -1.60 10.71 -8.09
C ASN A 94 -0.55 10.91 -7.00
N ILE A 95 -0.22 9.83 -6.32
CA ILE A 95 0.93 9.75 -5.43
C ILE A 95 2.07 9.01 -6.11
N ILE A 96 3.28 9.50 -5.88
CA ILE A 96 4.51 8.95 -6.43
C ILE A 96 5.48 8.76 -5.27
N GLY A 97 6.07 7.58 -5.17
CA GLY A 97 6.99 7.32 -4.07
C GLY A 97 7.84 6.08 -4.29
N ASN A 98 8.67 5.81 -3.29
CA ASN A 98 9.44 4.59 -3.17
C ASN A 98 8.99 3.90 -1.88
N GLY A 99 8.56 2.63 -1.96
CA GLY A 99 7.92 1.90 -0.86
C GLY A 99 8.71 1.97 0.46
N PRO A 100 10.00 1.57 0.50
CA PRO A 100 10.83 1.70 1.69
C PRO A 100 10.86 3.12 2.28
N ARG A 101 11.05 4.14 1.45
CA ARG A 101 11.10 5.53 1.91
C ARG A 101 9.76 6.04 2.45
N VAL A 102 8.65 5.62 1.84
CA VAL A 102 7.33 5.98 2.35
C VAL A 102 7.08 5.33 3.71
N LEU A 103 7.51 4.08 3.91
CA LEU A 103 7.40 3.41 5.20
C LEU A 103 8.23 4.12 6.30
N GLU A 104 9.42 4.63 5.97
CA GLU A 104 10.23 5.45 6.89
C GLU A 104 9.55 6.76 7.28
N ASN A 105 8.68 7.29 6.42
CA ASN A 105 7.94 8.53 6.63
C ASN A 105 6.59 8.33 7.35
N VAL A 106 6.23 7.12 7.73
CA VAL A 106 5.02 6.85 8.51
C VAL A 106 5.22 7.36 9.93
N THR A 107 4.39 8.29 10.36
CA THR A 107 4.48 8.95 11.67
C THR A 107 3.41 8.50 12.65
N MET A 108 2.23 8.12 12.15
CA MET A 108 1.12 7.62 12.96
C MET A 108 0.43 6.47 12.26
N VAL A 109 -0.08 5.50 13.03
CA VAL A 109 -0.81 4.33 12.55
C VAL A 109 -2.10 4.21 13.33
N GLY A 110 -3.21 4.11 12.63
CA GLY A 110 -4.56 4.03 13.17
C GLY A 110 -4.91 2.69 13.81
N ASN A 111 -5.95 2.69 14.61
CA ASN A 111 -6.51 1.49 15.24
C ASN A 111 -7.66 0.86 14.43
N ASP A 112 -7.92 1.38 13.24
CA ASP A 112 -9.02 1.06 12.34
C ASP A 112 -8.66 0.08 11.22
N PHE A 113 -7.85 -0.93 11.54
CA PHE A 113 -7.42 -1.92 10.57
C PHE A 113 -8.60 -2.56 9.83
N THR A 114 -8.52 -2.57 8.50
CA THR A 114 -9.46 -3.30 7.64
C THR A 114 -8.71 -4.03 6.53
N MET A 115 -9.29 -5.16 6.09
CA MET A 115 -8.87 -5.79 4.84
C MET A 115 -9.63 -5.18 3.68
N ASP A 116 -8.92 -4.90 2.59
CA ASP A 116 -9.54 -4.45 1.35
C ASP A 116 -10.38 -5.59 0.75
N GLU A 117 -11.63 -5.32 0.46
CA GLU A 117 -12.56 -6.26 -0.19
C GLU A 117 -12.36 -6.35 -1.70
N GLY A 118 -11.46 -5.54 -2.26
CA GLY A 118 -11.11 -5.54 -3.67
C GLY A 118 -10.44 -6.83 -4.13
N ALA A 119 -10.63 -7.16 -5.41
CA ALA A 119 -9.99 -8.32 -6.04
C ALA A 119 -8.58 -7.96 -6.53
N TRP A 120 -7.61 -7.96 -5.62
CA TRP A 120 -6.22 -7.69 -5.98
C TRP A 120 -5.54 -8.94 -6.56
N THR A 121 -4.64 -8.71 -7.50
CA THR A 121 -3.95 -9.78 -8.21
C THR A 121 -2.45 -9.55 -8.24
N CYS A 122 -1.70 -10.59 -7.90
CA CYS A 122 -0.26 -10.62 -8.06
C CYS A 122 0.09 -11.23 -9.43
N GLY A 123 0.57 -10.42 -10.36
CA GLY A 123 1.10 -10.87 -11.65
C GLY A 123 2.60 -11.21 -11.55
N LYS A 124 3.00 -12.42 -11.95
CA LYS A 124 4.42 -12.84 -12.00
C LYS A 124 4.61 -14.00 -12.97
N ARG A 125 5.60 -13.88 -13.88
CA ARG A 125 5.92 -14.90 -14.89
C ARG A 125 4.70 -15.37 -15.70
N GLY A 126 3.88 -14.42 -16.15
CA GLY A 126 2.68 -14.71 -16.93
C GLY A 126 1.53 -15.37 -16.16
N GLN A 127 1.67 -15.51 -14.85
CA GLN A 127 0.65 -16.09 -13.97
C GLN A 127 -0.01 -15.00 -13.12
N GLN A 128 -1.30 -15.16 -12.82
CA GLN A 128 -2.05 -14.29 -11.95
C GLN A 128 -2.63 -15.07 -10.76
N VAL A 129 -2.45 -14.60 -9.54
CA VAL A 129 -3.04 -15.20 -8.36
C VAL A 129 -3.69 -14.14 -7.46
N PRO A 130 -4.86 -14.43 -6.88
CA PRO A 130 -5.52 -13.49 -5.99
C PRO A 130 -4.70 -13.26 -4.72
N VAL A 131 -4.71 -12.02 -4.22
CA VAL A 131 -4.04 -11.61 -2.99
C VAL A 131 -4.96 -10.72 -2.16
N GLY A 132 -4.76 -10.70 -0.84
CA GLY A 132 -5.41 -9.75 0.06
C GLY A 132 -4.44 -8.63 0.45
N LEU A 133 -4.98 -7.45 0.59
CA LEU A 133 -4.30 -6.28 1.14
C LEU A 133 -5.08 -5.74 2.33
N GLY A 134 -4.40 -5.14 3.27
CA GLY A 134 -5.07 -4.51 4.41
C GLY A 134 -4.18 -3.47 5.08
N MET A 135 -4.81 -2.43 5.58
CA MET A 135 -4.10 -1.41 6.34
C MET A 135 -5.07 -0.58 7.18
N PRO A 136 -4.61 -0.02 8.29
CA PRO A 136 -5.32 1.04 9.00
C PRO A 136 -5.08 2.40 8.32
N THR A 137 -5.75 3.43 8.80
CA THR A 137 -5.38 4.82 8.47
C THR A 137 -3.94 5.10 8.91
N VAL A 138 -3.15 5.70 8.03
CA VAL A 138 -1.75 6.06 8.33
C VAL A 138 -1.46 7.51 7.96
N ALA A 139 -0.65 8.18 8.78
CA ALA A 139 -0.08 9.46 8.43
C ALA A 139 1.32 9.26 7.85
N VAL A 140 1.55 9.84 6.68
CA VAL A 140 2.86 9.89 6.03
C VAL A 140 3.30 11.34 5.99
N SER A 141 4.44 11.67 6.61
CA SER A 141 4.91 13.05 6.74
C SER A 141 5.26 13.71 5.41
N SER A 142 5.67 12.93 4.42
CA SER A 142 6.03 13.44 3.10
C SER A 142 5.87 12.36 2.03
N ILE A 143 5.18 12.72 0.96
CA ILE A 143 5.06 11.93 -0.26
C ILE A 143 4.90 12.87 -1.45
N THR A 144 5.45 12.51 -2.61
CA THR A 144 5.28 13.31 -3.81
C THR A 144 3.87 13.15 -4.36
N VAL A 145 3.23 14.29 -4.64
CA VAL A 145 1.90 14.36 -5.22
C VAL A 145 2.02 14.97 -6.62
N GLY A 146 1.52 14.25 -7.62
CA GLY A 146 1.39 14.71 -8.99
C GLY A 146 -0.07 15.06 -9.31
N GLY A 147 -0.27 16.02 -10.21
CA GLY A 147 -1.60 16.44 -10.67
C GLY A 147 -1.53 17.81 -11.33
N MET A 148 -2.59 18.18 -12.05
CA MET A 148 -2.71 19.55 -12.60
C MET A 148 -3.34 20.45 -11.54
N ARG A 149 -2.68 21.58 -11.24
CA ARG A 149 -3.37 22.71 -10.62
C ARG A 149 -4.30 23.33 -11.68
N ARG A 150 -5.58 23.32 -11.44
CA ARG A 150 -6.53 24.19 -12.13
C ARG A 150 -6.73 25.46 -11.32
#